data_e6857eeed11b890187f05b6887a5201c
#
_entry.id   e6857eeed11b890187f05b6887a5201c
#
_cell.length_a   1.000
_cell.length_b   1.000
_cell.length_c   1.000
_cell.angle_alpha   90.00
_cell.angle_beta   90.00
_cell.angle_gamma   90.00
#
_symmetry.space_group_name_H-M   'P 1'
#
loop_
_entity.id
_entity.type
_entity.pdbx_description
1 polymer ?
#
loop_
_entity_poly.entity_id
_entity_poly.type
_entity_poly.pdbx_seq_one_letter_code
_entity_poly.pdbx_strand_id
1 'polypeptide(L)'
;YDLFAYDENWVYRVFSTSQSSFYRGLSAGAPLGKYGNFVGLKVRDGGIAFDVKLVYQRLEKYLDSDFEKYPTDGIGTVYGTVVHDYLCIYLERLRDGVIPYERMDWRAMRVLWEHKKCMLDRIKSAEAAIGAGVELSSEYEAVVRSADLVRMLYTRYHLKKDDRLPDAIIERIKSIKEDEKRILTELCERIRRFSE
;
A
#
# COMPACT_ATOMS: atom_id res chain seq x y z
N TYR A 1 -2.38 -21.87 -15.05
CA TYR A 1 -1.82 -20.83 -14.19
C TYR A 1 -2.52 -19.50 -14.43
N ASP A 2 -2.79 -18.77 -13.35
CA ASP A 2 -3.23 -17.39 -13.42
C ASP A 2 -2.03 -16.49 -13.20
N LEU A 3 -1.77 -15.63 -14.18
CA LEU A 3 -0.68 -14.66 -14.13
C LEU A 3 -1.25 -13.29 -13.82
N PHE A 4 -0.65 -12.62 -12.87
CA PHE A 4 -0.97 -11.26 -12.50
C PHE A 4 0.07 -10.34 -13.14
N ALA A 5 -0.32 -9.58 -14.15
CA ALA A 5 0.58 -8.72 -14.89
C ALA A 5 -0.09 -7.45 -15.38
N TYR A 6 0.71 -6.46 -15.75
CA TYR A 6 0.24 -5.28 -16.49
C TYR A 6 0.22 -5.60 -17.98
N ASP A 7 -0.86 -5.24 -18.65
CA ASP A 7 -0.95 -5.29 -20.11
C ASP A 7 -0.12 -4.15 -20.76
N GLU A 8 -0.11 -4.10 -22.08
CA GLU A 8 0.60 -3.07 -22.87
C GLU A 8 0.14 -1.63 -22.58
N ASN A 9 -1.06 -1.47 -22.02
CA ASN A 9 -1.61 -0.18 -21.60
C ASN A 9 -1.39 0.08 -20.11
N TRP A 10 -0.55 -0.70 -19.42
CA TRP A 10 -0.30 -0.62 -17.98
C TRP A 10 -1.55 -0.85 -17.11
N VAL A 11 -2.52 -1.59 -17.62
CA VAL A 11 -3.69 -2.03 -16.87
C VAL A 11 -3.39 -3.39 -16.24
N TYR A 12 -3.54 -3.46 -14.91
CA TYR A 12 -3.35 -4.71 -14.17
C TYR A 12 -4.47 -5.70 -14.50
N ARG A 13 -4.10 -6.87 -14.96
CA ARG A 13 -5.04 -7.92 -15.36
C ARG A 13 -4.60 -9.30 -14.87
N VAL A 14 -5.57 -10.18 -14.79
CA VAL A 14 -5.34 -11.61 -14.58
C VAL A 14 -5.39 -12.27 -15.97
N PHE A 15 -4.32 -12.97 -16.30
CA PHE A 15 -4.22 -13.74 -17.54
C PHE A 15 -4.18 -15.21 -17.18
N SER A 16 -5.15 -15.99 -17.66
CA SER A 16 -5.08 -17.43 -17.58
C SER A 16 -4.22 -17.97 -18.72
N THR A 17 -3.25 -18.80 -18.40
CA THR A 17 -2.36 -19.43 -19.39
C THR A 17 -2.21 -20.92 -19.15
N SER A 18 -2.03 -21.68 -20.22
CA SER A 18 -1.72 -23.10 -20.09
C SER A 18 -0.30 -23.29 -19.53
N GLN A 19 -0.07 -24.43 -18.89
CA GLN A 19 1.25 -24.79 -18.38
C GLN A 19 2.31 -24.76 -19.50
N SER A 20 1.98 -25.27 -20.66
CA SER A 20 2.90 -25.31 -21.82
C SER A 20 3.22 -23.91 -22.36
N SER A 21 2.24 -23.00 -22.38
CA SER A 21 2.46 -21.61 -22.80
C SER A 21 3.28 -20.84 -21.78
N PHE A 22 3.06 -21.08 -20.49
CA PHE A 22 3.87 -20.50 -19.42
C PHE A 22 5.35 -20.91 -19.54
N TYR A 23 5.63 -22.21 -19.68
CA TYR A 23 7.00 -22.70 -19.83
C TYR A 23 7.66 -22.23 -21.13
N ARG A 24 6.92 -22.12 -22.23
CA ARG A 24 7.45 -21.53 -23.48
C ARG A 24 7.82 -20.06 -23.28
N GLY A 25 6.99 -19.29 -22.60
CA GLY A 25 7.31 -17.89 -22.25
C GLY A 25 8.57 -17.77 -21.40
N LEU A 26 8.74 -18.64 -20.40
CA LEU A 26 9.94 -18.69 -19.57
C LEU A 26 11.20 -19.04 -20.40
N SER A 27 11.09 -19.98 -21.33
CA SER A 27 12.20 -20.42 -22.18
C SER A 27 12.57 -19.40 -23.27
N ALA A 28 11.59 -18.62 -23.75
CA ALA A 28 11.79 -17.57 -24.75
C ALA A 28 12.26 -16.23 -24.17
N GLY A 29 12.06 -16.02 -22.86
CA GLY A 29 12.55 -14.85 -22.16
C GLY A 29 14.07 -14.77 -22.16
N ALA A 30 14.63 -13.56 -22.20
CA ALA A 30 16.06 -13.31 -22.08
C ALA A 30 16.65 -14.06 -20.89
N PRO A 31 17.96 -14.40 -20.91
CA PRO A 31 18.57 -15.31 -19.95
C PRO A 31 18.26 -14.87 -18.51
N LEU A 32 17.37 -15.59 -17.87
CA LEU A 32 16.88 -15.39 -16.50
C LEU A 32 17.97 -15.49 -15.42
N GLY A 33 19.18 -15.91 -15.81
CA GLY A 33 20.32 -16.02 -14.92
C GLY A 33 20.80 -14.72 -14.30
N LYS A 34 20.28 -13.58 -14.76
CA LYS A 34 20.68 -12.26 -14.26
C LYS A 34 19.65 -11.58 -13.34
N TYR A 35 18.41 -12.04 -13.28
CA TYR A 35 17.29 -11.32 -12.64
C TYR A 35 16.43 -12.14 -11.67
N GLY A 36 16.98 -13.14 -11.06
CA GLY A 36 16.35 -13.71 -9.90
C GLY A 36 15.69 -15.07 -10.09
N ASN A 37 15.51 -15.72 -8.97
CA ASN A 37 14.86 -16.99 -8.84
C ASN A 37 13.34 -16.83 -9.00
N PHE A 38 12.70 -17.65 -9.80
CA PHE A 38 11.26 -17.78 -9.77
C PHE A 38 10.86 -18.50 -8.48
N VAL A 39 9.98 -17.86 -7.71
CA VAL A 39 9.37 -18.49 -6.54
C VAL A 39 7.96 -18.91 -6.92
N GLY A 40 7.73 -20.22 -7.01
CA GLY A 40 6.38 -20.76 -7.13
C GLY A 40 5.70 -20.77 -5.77
N LEU A 41 4.55 -20.11 -5.66
CA LEU A 41 3.70 -20.18 -4.48
C LEU A 41 2.61 -21.23 -4.73
N LYS A 42 2.57 -22.27 -3.91
CA LYS A 42 1.44 -23.21 -3.87
C LYS A 42 0.48 -22.77 -2.77
N VAL A 43 -0.74 -22.43 -3.16
CA VAL A 43 -1.81 -22.23 -2.18
C VAL A 43 -2.06 -23.58 -1.49
N ARG A 44 -2.01 -23.62 -0.17
CA ARG A 44 -2.34 -24.84 0.59
C ARG A 44 -3.84 -25.09 0.47
N ASP A 45 -4.19 -26.35 0.21
CA ASP A 45 -5.57 -26.80 0.31
C ASP A 45 -6.00 -26.71 1.78
N GLY A 46 -6.95 -25.88 2.08
CA GLY A 46 -7.42 -25.58 3.42
C GLY A 46 -7.42 -24.06 3.65
N GLY A 47 -8.58 -23.50 3.92
CA GLY A 47 -8.74 -22.08 4.17
C GLY A 47 -7.82 -21.62 5.31
N ILE A 48 -7.12 -20.52 5.12
CA ILE A 48 -6.43 -19.85 6.22
C ILE A 48 -7.50 -19.15 7.02
N ALA A 49 -7.71 -19.59 8.28
CA ALA A 49 -8.60 -18.89 9.19
C ALA A 49 -8.09 -17.46 9.39
N PHE A 50 -9.00 -16.50 9.35
CA PHE A 50 -8.68 -15.11 9.65
C PHE A 50 -8.30 -14.99 11.13
N ASP A 51 -7.07 -14.61 11.42
CA ASP A 51 -6.53 -14.44 12.76
C ASP A 51 -6.59 -12.97 13.18
N VAL A 52 -7.64 -12.61 13.91
CA VAL A 52 -7.84 -11.23 14.37
C VAL A 52 -6.75 -10.78 15.35
N LYS A 53 -6.18 -11.71 16.13
CA LYS A 53 -5.08 -11.41 17.06
C LYS A 53 -3.80 -11.05 16.29
N LEU A 54 -3.52 -11.76 15.21
CA LEU A 54 -2.40 -11.42 14.34
C LEU A 54 -2.62 -10.06 13.67
N VAL A 55 -3.85 -9.76 13.24
CA VAL A 55 -4.20 -8.44 12.68
C VAL A 55 -3.94 -7.34 13.71
N TYR A 56 -4.43 -7.51 14.94
CA TYR A 56 -4.16 -6.57 16.04
C TYR A 56 -2.67 -6.29 16.21
N GLN A 57 -1.85 -7.33 16.35
CA GLN A 57 -0.40 -7.19 16.53
C GLN A 57 0.28 -6.47 15.36
N ARG A 58 -0.20 -6.67 14.13
CA ARG A 58 0.34 -6.00 12.95
C ARG A 58 -0.10 -4.54 12.86
N LEU A 59 -1.32 -4.22 13.28
CA LEU A 59 -1.81 -2.85 13.35
C LEU A 59 -1.08 -2.04 14.42
N GLU A 60 -0.85 -2.61 15.63
CA GLU A 60 -0.05 -1.94 16.66
C GLU A 60 1.34 -1.59 16.13
N LYS A 61 2.02 -2.52 15.48
CA LYS A 61 3.33 -2.26 14.87
C LYS A 61 3.28 -1.19 13.78
N TYR A 62 2.23 -1.18 12.98
CA TYR A 62 2.02 -0.18 11.96
C TYR A 62 1.82 1.22 12.55
N LEU A 63 1.07 1.32 13.64
CA LEU A 63 0.81 2.57 14.34
C LEU A 63 2.04 3.10 15.11
N ASP A 64 2.78 2.20 15.74
CA ASP A 64 3.99 2.52 16.52
C ASP A 64 5.12 3.03 15.61
N SER A 65 5.20 2.54 14.38
CA SER A 65 6.24 2.94 13.41
C SER A 65 7.67 2.79 13.96
N ASP A 66 7.89 1.86 14.87
CA ASP A 66 9.18 1.64 15.54
C ASP A 66 10.16 0.90 14.61
N PHE A 67 11.14 1.64 14.09
CA PHE A 67 12.16 1.13 13.17
C PHE A 67 13.27 0.33 13.85
N GLU A 68 13.53 0.58 15.11
CA GLU A 68 14.63 -0.11 15.84
C GLU A 68 14.28 -1.59 16.03
N LYS A 69 12.99 -1.91 16.17
CA LYS A 69 12.48 -3.28 16.28
C LYS A 69 12.53 -4.08 14.98
N TYR A 70 12.65 -3.40 13.83
CA TYR A 70 12.64 -4.04 12.51
C TYR A 70 13.83 -3.57 11.70
N PRO A 71 15.05 -4.08 12.00
CA PRO A 71 16.22 -3.74 11.21
C PRO A 71 15.95 -4.16 9.77
N THR A 72 15.95 -3.18 8.91
CA THR A 72 15.96 -3.41 7.47
C THR A 72 17.38 -3.73 7.05
N ASP A 73 17.53 -4.44 5.98
CA ASP A 73 18.72 -4.87 5.28
C ASP A 73 19.70 -3.75 4.83
N GLY A 74 19.78 -2.67 5.60
CA GLY A 74 20.71 -1.55 5.38
C GLY A 74 20.29 -0.54 4.33
N ILE A 75 19.14 -0.73 3.70
CA ILE A 75 18.56 0.20 2.71
C ILE A 75 17.46 0.98 3.42
N GLY A 76 17.77 1.98 4.19
CA GLY A 76 16.84 2.91 4.87
C GLY A 76 15.35 2.82 4.53
N THR A 77 14.70 1.70 4.85
CA THR A 77 13.27 1.46 4.59
C THR A 77 12.47 1.99 5.77
N VAL A 78 11.38 2.68 5.52
CA VAL A 78 10.46 3.20 6.54
C VAL A 78 9.12 2.44 6.49
N TYR A 79 8.50 2.26 7.65
CA TYR A 79 7.23 1.53 7.79
C TYR A 79 6.21 2.33 8.58
N GLY A 80 4.96 1.84 8.52
CA GLY A 80 3.91 2.34 9.37
C GLY A 80 3.45 3.74 8.98
N THR A 81 2.88 4.44 9.93
CA THR A 81 2.28 5.76 9.71
C THR A 81 3.30 6.85 9.37
N VAL A 82 4.57 6.69 9.77
CA VAL A 82 5.64 7.64 9.45
C VAL A 82 5.96 7.71 7.95
N VAL A 83 5.56 6.72 7.16
CA VAL A 83 5.68 6.76 5.69
C VAL A 83 5.05 8.04 5.13
N HIS A 84 3.96 8.54 5.73
CA HIS A 84 3.31 9.76 5.30
C HIS A 84 4.23 10.99 5.45
N ASP A 85 5.01 11.06 6.53
CA ASP A 85 5.95 12.16 6.75
C ASP A 85 7.06 12.14 5.70
N TYR A 86 7.57 10.97 5.37
CA TYR A 86 8.58 10.82 4.31
C TYR A 86 8.05 11.14 2.92
N LEU A 87 6.77 10.85 2.64
CA LEU A 87 6.12 11.29 1.41
C LEU A 87 5.99 12.82 1.35
N CYS A 88 5.69 13.47 2.48
CA CYS A 88 5.68 14.93 2.56
C CYS A 88 7.07 15.51 2.31
N ILE A 89 8.12 15.00 2.97
CA ILE A 89 9.52 15.41 2.75
C ILE A 89 9.93 15.20 1.29
N TYR A 90 9.52 14.08 0.69
CA TYR A 90 9.79 13.80 -0.72
C TYR A 90 9.17 14.86 -1.65
N LEU A 91 7.91 15.25 -1.39
CA LEU A 91 7.22 16.28 -2.16
C LEU A 91 7.84 17.68 -1.96
N GLU A 92 8.24 18.01 -0.74
CA GLU A 92 8.97 19.25 -0.44
C GLU A 92 10.27 19.31 -1.24
N ARG A 93 11.05 18.24 -1.25
CA ARG A 93 12.31 18.16 -2.02
C ARG A 93 12.09 18.23 -3.53
N LEU A 94 10.98 17.70 -4.05
CA LEU A 94 10.61 17.87 -5.46
C LEU A 94 10.25 19.32 -5.76
N ARG A 95 9.41 19.95 -4.93
CA ARG A 95 9.01 21.35 -5.05
C ARG A 95 10.21 22.29 -5.02
N ASP A 96 11.13 22.05 -4.09
CA ASP A 96 12.31 22.87 -3.87
C ASP A 96 13.46 22.56 -4.88
N GLY A 97 13.24 21.65 -5.83
CA GLY A 97 14.22 21.28 -6.86
C GLY A 97 15.41 20.47 -6.35
N VAL A 98 15.40 20.03 -5.08
CA VAL A 98 16.44 19.16 -4.50
C VAL A 98 16.44 17.78 -5.18
N ILE A 99 15.24 17.27 -5.49
CA ILE A 99 15.06 16.10 -6.34
C ILE A 99 14.72 16.64 -7.74
N PRO A 100 15.54 16.37 -8.76
CA PRO A 100 15.22 16.76 -10.13
C PRO A 100 13.89 16.14 -10.56
N TYR A 101 13.09 16.92 -11.27
CA TYR A 101 11.76 16.49 -11.72
C TYR A 101 11.82 15.19 -12.56
N GLU A 102 12.87 14.98 -13.33
CA GLU A 102 13.11 13.80 -14.16
C GLU A 102 13.33 12.52 -13.33
N ARG A 103 13.62 12.68 -12.02
CA ARG A 103 13.76 11.57 -11.06
C ARG A 103 12.53 11.35 -10.19
N MET A 104 11.44 12.02 -10.52
CA MET A 104 10.18 11.86 -9.84
C MET A 104 9.64 10.42 -9.99
N ASP A 105 9.40 9.73 -8.88
CA ASP A 105 8.75 8.41 -8.92
C ASP A 105 7.23 8.57 -9.06
N TRP A 106 6.74 8.43 -10.27
CA TRP A 106 5.32 8.55 -10.60
C TRP A 106 4.42 7.52 -9.89
N ARG A 107 5.00 6.45 -9.33
CA ARG A 107 4.27 5.38 -8.64
C ARG A 107 3.97 5.68 -7.17
N ALA A 108 4.72 6.58 -6.54
CA ALA A 108 4.70 6.80 -5.09
C ALA A 108 3.28 6.97 -4.52
N MET A 109 2.49 7.87 -5.09
CA MET A 109 1.12 8.14 -4.61
C MET A 109 0.12 7.08 -5.06
N ARG A 110 0.42 6.31 -6.10
CA ARG A 110 -0.36 5.14 -6.48
C ARG A 110 -0.22 4.04 -5.44
N VAL A 111 1.00 3.75 -5.00
CA VAL A 111 1.26 2.76 -3.95
C VAL A 111 0.56 3.17 -2.65
N LEU A 112 0.59 4.46 -2.28
CA LEU A 112 -0.17 4.96 -1.13
C LEU A 112 -1.66 4.62 -1.25
N TRP A 113 -2.29 4.96 -2.37
CA TRP A 113 -3.71 4.68 -2.59
C TRP A 113 -4.04 3.18 -2.56
N GLU A 114 -3.26 2.34 -3.23
CA GLU A 114 -3.43 0.88 -3.23
C GLU A 114 -3.30 0.31 -1.80
N HIS A 115 -2.35 0.81 -1.02
CA HIS A 115 -2.21 0.45 0.39
C HIS A 115 -3.46 0.80 1.21
N LYS A 116 -4.06 1.98 0.99
CA LYS A 116 -5.28 2.35 1.72
C LYS A 116 -6.47 1.47 1.33
N LYS A 117 -6.57 1.04 0.10
CA LYS A 117 -7.59 0.04 -0.32
C LYS A 117 -7.40 -1.29 0.40
N CYS A 118 -6.18 -1.82 0.41
CA CYS A 118 -5.87 -3.06 1.13
C CYS A 118 -6.14 -2.93 2.65
N MET A 119 -5.89 -1.76 3.23
CA MET A 119 -6.19 -1.51 4.64
C MET A 119 -7.70 -1.48 4.89
N LEU A 120 -8.50 -0.88 4.01
CA LEU A 120 -9.95 -0.93 4.08
C LEU A 120 -10.49 -2.36 4.12
N ASP A 121 -9.97 -3.25 3.25
CA ASP A 121 -10.37 -4.65 3.23
C ASP A 121 -9.99 -5.38 4.53
N ARG A 122 -8.85 -5.04 5.12
CA ARG A 122 -8.44 -5.56 6.44
C ARG A 122 -9.37 -5.10 7.56
N ILE A 123 -9.75 -3.81 7.55
CA ILE A 123 -10.71 -3.27 8.54
C ILE A 123 -12.05 -4.00 8.42
N LYS A 124 -12.62 -4.14 7.21
CA LYS A 124 -13.84 -4.89 6.96
C LYS A 124 -13.77 -6.33 7.48
N SER A 125 -12.67 -7.00 7.22
CA SER A 125 -12.46 -8.37 7.69
C SER A 125 -12.34 -8.46 9.22
N ALA A 126 -11.69 -7.48 9.84
CA ALA A 126 -11.58 -7.42 11.31
C ALA A 126 -12.92 -7.13 11.97
N GLU A 127 -13.69 -6.14 11.47
CA GLU A 127 -15.03 -5.83 11.95
C GLU A 127 -15.95 -7.07 11.88
N ALA A 128 -15.94 -7.76 10.75
CA ALA A 128 -16.71 -9.00 10.59
C ALA A 128 -16.29 -10.09 11.57
N ALA A 129 -14.99 -10.26 11.82
CA ALA A 129 -14.47 -11.29 12.73
C ALA A 129 -14.82 -11.05 14.21
N ILE A 130 -14.92 -9.78 14.64
CA ILE A 130 -15.30 -9.42 16.01
C ILE A 130 -16.81 -9.18 16.18
N GLY A 131 -17.61 -9.39 15.12
CA GLY A 131 -19.05 -9.12 15.16
C GLY A 131 -19.40 -7.64 15.36
N ALA A 132 -18.49 -6.73 15.05
CA ALA A 132 -18.71 -5.28 15.08
C ALA A 132 -19.51 -4.83 13.86
N GLY A 133 -20.14 -3.65 13.96
CA GLY A 133 -20.72 -2.97 12.80
C GLY A 133 -19.64 -2.52 11.80
N VAL A 134 -20.09 -1.94 10.70
CA VAL A 134 -19.22 -1.48 9.59
C VAL A 134 -18.82 0.00 9.72
N GLU A 135 -18.85 0.56 10.92
CA GLU A 135 -18.67 2.01 11.10
C GLU A 135 -17.28 2.46 10.73
N LEU A 136 -16.24 1.75 11.22
CA LEU A 136 -14.85 2.13 10.96
C LEU A 136 -14.46 1.93 9.51
N SER A 137 -14.92 0.86 8.86
CA SER A 137 -14.68 0.65 7.43
C SER A 137 -15.40 1.72 6.59
N SER A 138 -16.65 2.08 6.93
CA SER A 138 -17.38 3.16 6.25
C SER A 138 -16.67 4.51 6.41
N GLU A 139 -16.13 4.80 7.59
CA GLU A 139 -15.34 6.00 7.83
C GLU A 139 -14.01 5.97 7.07
N TYR A 140 -13.34 4.82 7.02
CA TYR A 140 -12.07 4.66 6.32
C TYR A 140 -12.19 4.80 4.80
N GLU A 141 -13.39 4.66 4.23
CA GLU A 141 -13.62 4.96 2.81
C GLU A 141 -13.30 6.41 2.45
N ALA A 142 -13.43 7.35 3.39
CA ALA A 142 -13.02 8.75 3.18
C ALA A 142 -11.50 8.85 3.04
N VAL A 143 -10.73 8.07 3.80
CA VAL A 143 -9.26 7.97 3.69
C VAL A 143 -8.88 7.45 2.30
N VAL A 144 -9.55 6.41 1.83
CA VAL A 144 -9.31 5.84 0.48
C VAL A 144 -9.60 6.87 -0.62
N ARG A 145 -10.74 7.59 -0.53
CA ARG A 145 -11.08 8.66 -1.48
C ARG A 145 -10.07 9.80 -1.46
N SER A 146 -9.60 10.19 -0.27
CA SER A 146 -8.58 11.22 -0.12
C SER A 146 -7.24 10.79 -0.74
N ALA A 147 -6.84 9.53 -0.56
CA ALA A 147 -5.64 8.97 -1.18
C ALA A 147 -5.75 8.86 -2.71
N ASP A 148 -6.93 8.57 -3.25
CA ASP A 148 -7.15 8.60 -4.69
C ASP A 148 -7.04 10.02 -5.27
N LEU A 149 -7.56 11.01 -4.55
CA LEU A 149 -7.39 12.41 -4.95
C LEU A 149 -5.92 12.85 -4.90
N VAL A 150 -5.14 12.41 -3.88
CA VAL A 150 -3.68 12.61 -3.83
C VAL A 150 -3.03 12.03 -5.07
N ARG A 151 -3.37 10.79 -5.45
CA ARG A 151 -2.87 10.13 -6.66
C ARG A 151 -3.18 10.93 -7.93
N MET A 152 -4.41 11.44 -8.06
CA MET A 152 -4.82 12.25 -9.22
C MET A 152 -4.08 13.59 -9.28
N LEU A 153 -3.97 14.30 -8.15
CA LEU A 153 -3.22 15.57 -8.07
C LEU A 153 -1.74 15.37 -8.40
N TYR A 154 -1.15 14.29 -7.90
CA TYR A 154 0.25 13.95 -8.18
C TYR A 154 0.49 13.60 -9.64
N THR A 155 -0.43 12.87 -10.28
CA THR A 155 -0.40 12.62 -11.72
C THR A 155 -0.49 13.94 -12.50
N ARG A 156 -1.37 14.85 -12.08
CA ARG A 156 -1.48 16.18 -12.69
C ARG A 156 -0.19 17.00 -12.51
N TYR A 157 0.43 16.95 -11.33
CA TYR A 157 1.74 17.58 -11.08
C TYR A 157 2.79 17.02 -12.03
N HIS A 158 2.84 15.70 -12.17
CA HIS A 158 3.76 15.03 -13.10
C HIS A 158 3.55 15.44 -14.58
N LEU A 159 2.32 15.71 -14.99
CA LEU A 159 2.03 16.09 -16.37
C LEU A 159 2.22 17.59 -16.66
N LYS A 160 1.94 18.46 -15.69
CA LYS A 160 1.81 19.91 -15.90
C LYS A 160 2.85 20.76 -15.18
N LYS A 161 3.62 20.20 -14.27
CA LYS A 161 4.59 20.91 -13.40
C LYS A 161 3.98 22.14 -12.70
N ASP A 162 2.74 21.99 -12.21
CA ASP A 162 2.04 23.07 -11.50
C ASP A 162 2.55 23.14 -10.04
N ASP A 163 3.41 24.11 -9.74
CA ASP A 163 4.12 24.26 -8.47
C ASP A 163 3.20 24.50 -7.26
N ARG A 164 1.90 24.76 -7.48
CA ARG A 164 0.90 24.89 -6.40
C ARG A 164 0.40 23.53 -5.90
N LEU A 165 0.60 22.46 -6.67
CA LEU A 165 0.06 21.15 -6.34
C LEU A 165 0.79 20.44 -5.20
N PRO A 166 2.13 20.50 -5.06
CA PRO A 166 2.83 19.83 -3.98
C PRO A 166 2.30 20.17 -2.58
N ASP A 167 2.06 21.44 -2.28
CA ASP A 167 1.55 21.86 -0.98
C ASP A 167 0.14 21.33 -0.71
N ALA A 168 -0.74 21.36 -1.72
CA ALA A 168 -2.08 20.81 -1.60
C ALA A 168 -2.07 19.28 -1.40
N ILE A 169 -1.09 18.58 -1.99
CA ILE A 169 -0.90 17.14 -1.81
C ILE A 169 -0.38 16.85 -0.41
N ILE A 170 0.61 17.62 0.07
CA ILE A 170 1.20 17.48 1.41
C ILE A 170 0.13 17.63 2.50
N GLU A 171 -0.71 18.67 2.43
CA GLU A 171 -1.78 18.88 3.41
C GLU A 171 -2.77 17.70 3.44
N ARG A 172 -3.11 17.13 2.27
CA ARG A 172 -3.97 15.94 2.21
C ARG A 172 -3.30 14.70 2.79
N ILE A 173 -2.01 14.49 2.55
CA ILE A 173 -1.26 13.36 3.13
C ILE A 173 -1.23 13.46 4.65
N LYS A 174 -1.05 14.65 5.21
CA LYS A 174 -1.13 14.89 6.66
C LYS A 174 -2.52 14.55 7.22
N SER A 175 -3.59 15.00 6.56
CA SER A 175 -4.96 14.66 6.96
C SER A 175 -5.21 13.14 6.89
N ILE A 176 -4.77 12.47 5.81
CA ILE A 176 -4.86 11.01 5.68
C ILE A 176 -4.17 10.32 6.86
N LYS A 177 -2.98 10.78 7.26
CA LYS A 177 -2.24 10.21 8.39
C LYS A 177 -3.03 10.29 9.68
N GLU A 178 -3.58 11.45 10.00
CA GLU A 178 -4.33 11.67 11.26
C GLU A 178 -5.63 10.85 11.30
N ASP A 179 -6.41 10.85 10.21
CA ASP A 179 -7.64 10.08 10.12
C ASP A 179 -7.34 8.57 10.21
N GLU A 180 -6.33 8.09 9.51
CA GLU A 180 -5.93 6.69 9.56
C GLU A 180 -5.49 6.28 10.97
N LYS A 181 -4.63 7.08 11.62
CA LYS A 181 -4.19 6.79 13.00
C LYS A 181 -5.37 6.66 13.94
N ARG A 182 -6.31 7.60 13.88
CA ARG A 182 -7.50 7.61 14.74
C ARG A 182 -8.36 6.36 14.52
N ILE A 183 -8.67 6.03 13.26
CA ILE A 183 -9.53 4.88 12.91
C ILE A 183 -8.87 3.56 13.31
N LEU A 184 -7.57 3.40 13.00
CA LEU A 184 -6.86 2.16 13.32
C LEU A 184 -6.62 1.99 14.82
N THR A 185 -6.43 3.07 15.58
CA THR A 185 -6.36 3.02 17.04
C THR A 185 -7.68 2.53 17.64
N GLU A 186 -8.81 3.08 17.18
CA GLU A 186 -10.14 2.61 17.62
C GLU A 186 -10.37 1.15 17.25
N LEU A 187 -9.96 0.71 16.06
CA LEU A 187 -10.05 -0.69 15.67
C LEU A 187 -9.25 -1.60 16.62
N CYS A 188 -8.02 -1.21 16.94
CA CYS A 188 -7.18 -1.95 17.89
C CYS A 188 -7.85 -2.06 19.27
N GLU A 189 -8.46 -0.99 19.76
CA GLU A 189 -9.19 -1.03 21.03
C GLU A 189 -10.41 -1.96 20.99
N ARG A 190 -11.16 -1.97 19.88
CA ARG A 190 -12.30 -2.88 19.71
C ARG A 190 -11.87 -4.34 19.68
N ILE A 191 -10.80 -4.66 18.94
CA ILE A 191 -10.23 -6.02 18.87
C ILE A 191 -9.76 -6.46 20.26
N ARG A 192 -9.10 -5.59 21.02
CA ARG A 192 -8.63 -5.90 22.37
C ARG A 192 -9.79 -6.26 23.29
N ARG A 193 -10.85 -5.43 23.34
CA ARG A 193 -12.05 -5.69 24.14
C ARG A 193 -12.76 -6.99 23.76
N PHE A 194 -12.75 -7.36 22.49
CA PHE A 194 -13.30 -8.62 22.01
C PHE A 194 -12.51 -9.84 22.49
N SER A 195 -11.21 -9.68 22.73
CA SER A 195 -10.28 -10.76 23.09
C SER A 195 -10.16 -10.95 24.62
N GLU A 196 -10.70 -10.04 25.44
CA GLU A 196 -10.80 -10.13 26.90
C GLU A 196 -12.05 -10.91 27.32
#